data_705a11429c09c45d6511483d942964ec
#
_entry.id   705a11429c09c45d6511483d942964ec
#
_cell.length_a   1.000
_cell.length_b   1.000
_cell.length_c   1.000
_cell.angle_alpha   90.00
_cell.angle_beta   90.00
_cell.angle_gamma   90.00
#
_symmetry.space_group_name_H-M   'P 1'
#
loop_
_entity.id
_entity.type
_entity.pdbx_description
1 polymer ?
#
loop_
_entity_poly.entity_id
_entity_poly.type
_entity_poly.pdbx_seq_one_letter_code
_entity_poly.pdbx_strand_id
1 'polypeptide(L)'
;KNYLAYALLVFATFCWSGNFIVGKFAYIYEVPPLTLNFFRWISVWLILAPFTYKEIYNNWIYIKKNLIVISFMGFMTISTFNSVVYFALNHTQVINVALVLAAIPAVTIIISSLMKVDKTNIFQLIGLFLSVLGISAIISNADINKIFSLNFNKGDLWMLVCVVCWSLYSTLLKKYSFKFSQFTLIQLMVSAGIIFLIPQFFYEKSIGLETNFTKPFFVILFYVVMFPALAAYYCWQKG
;
A
#
# COMPACT_ATOMS: atom_id res chain seq x y z
N LYS A 1 23.74 1.51 13.74
CA LYS A 1 22.70 2.40 13.13
C LYS A 1 21.68 1.66 12.26
N ASN A 2 22.07 0.54 11.65
CA ASN A 2 21.17 -0.20 10.73
C ASN A 2 20.13 -1.06 11.44
N TYR A 3 20.37 -1.51 12.70
CA TYR A 3 19.42 -2.38 13.41
C TYR A 3 18.05 -1.74 13.67
N LEU A 4 18.01 -0.43 13.93
CA LEU A 4 16.75 0.29 14.14
C LEU A 4 15.95 0.34 12.83
N ALA A 5 16.59 0.61 11.68
CA ALA A 5 15.93 0.62 10.38
C ALA A 5 15.32 -0.75 10.06
N TYR A 6 16.09 -1.83 10.25
CA TYR A 6 15.55 -3.19 10.06
C TYR A 6 14.39 -3.50 10.99
N ALA A 7 14.48 -3.12 12.27
CA ALA A 7 13.40 -3.32 13.22
C ALA A 7 12.12 -2.57 12.81
N LEU A 8 12.25 -1.32 12.33
CA LEU A 8 11.12 -0.53 11.83
C LEU A 8 10.48 -1.16 10.60
N LEU A 9 11.28 -1.64 9.65
CA LEU A 9 10.78 -2.31 8.44
C LEU A 9 10.08 -3.64 8.77
N VAL A 10 10.63 -4.45 9.69
CA VAL A 10 9.99 -5.69 10.16
C VAL A 10 8.67 -5.38 10.86
N PHE A 11 8.61 -4.35 11.69
CA PHE A 11 7.37 -3.93 12.35
C PHE A 11 6.33 -3.44 11.34
N ALA A 12 6.74 -2.66 10.34
CA ALA A 12 5.84 -2.20 9.28
C ALA A 12 5.22 -3.39 8.51
N THR A 13 6.05 -4.36 8.12
CA THR A 13 5.56 -5.56 7.41
C THR A 13 4.65 -6.43 8.27
N PHE A 14 4.93 -6.53 9.58
CA PHE A 14 4.04 -7.18 10.54
C PHE A 14 2.67 -6.51 10.62
N CYS A 15 2.61 -5.17 10.71
CA CYS A 15 1.35 -4.43 10.68
C CYS A 15 0.58 -4.63 9.36
N TRP A 16 1.27 -4.68 8.23
CA TRP A 16 0.63 -4.89 6.93
C TRP A 16 0.15 -6.32 6.72
N SER A 17 0.84 -7.33 7.26
CA SER A 17 0.32 -8.70 7.20
C SER A 17 -1.04 -8.82 7.88
N GLY A 18 -1.21 -8.18 9.04
CA GLY A 18 -2.50 -8.09 9.70
C GLY A 18 -3.56 -7.33 8.90
N ASN A 19 -3.17 -6.33 8.08
CA ASN A 19 -4.11 -5.61 7.22
C ASN A 19 -4.81 -6.53 6.20
N PHE A 20 -4.11 -7.52 5.66
CA PHE A 20 -4.71 -8.47 4.71
C PHE A 20 -5.70 -9.41 5.40
N ILE A 21 -5.38 -9.85 6.62
CA ILE A 21 -6.28 -10.68 7.43
C ILE A 21 -7.54 -9.88 7.77
N VAL A 22 -7.38 -8.66 8.28
CA VAL A 22 -8.49 -7.78 8.65
C VAL A 22 -9.31 -7.35 7.42
N GLY A 23 -8.66 -7.15 6.26
CA GLY A 23 -9.36 -6.93 4.98
C GLY A 23 -10.24 -8.11 4.57
N LYS A 24 -9.83 -9.35 4.86
CA LYS A 24 -10.67 -10.53 4.64
C LYS A 24 -11.83 -10.61 5.64
N PHE A 25 -11.62 -10.22 6.89
CA PHE A 25 -12.72 -10.07 7.86
C PHE A 25 -13.70 -8.98 7.43
N ALA A 26 -13.23 -7.86 6.89
CA ALA A 26 -14.10 -6.83 6.34
C ALA A 26 -15.05 -7.39 5.28
N TYR A 27 -14.54 -8.24 4.38
CA TYR A 27 -15.37 -8.95 3.40
C TYR A 27 -16.43 -9.85 4.06
N ILE A 28 -16.06 -10.63 5.10
CA ILE A 28 -16.98 -11.53 5.82
C ILE A 28 -18.11 -10.74 6.52
N TYR A 29 -17.78 -9.53 7.02
CA TYR A 29 -18.76 -8.65 7.65
C TYR A 29 -19.43 -7.68 6.66
N GLU A 30 -19.34 -7.97 5.36
CA GLU A 30 -19.97 -7.19 4.28
C GLU A 30 -19.64 -5.69 4.30
N VAL A 31 -18.42 -5.36 4.74
CA VAL A 31 -17.92 -3.98 4.71
C VAL A 31 -17.44 -3.67 3.30
N PRO A 32 -18.04 -2.69 2.60
CA PRO A 32 -17.64 -2.35 1.24
C PRO A 32 -16.20 -1.87 1.19
N PRO A 33 -15.36 -2.39 0.26
CA PRO A 33 -13.92 -2.17 0.25
C PRO A 33 -13.51 -0.71 0.03
N LEU A 34 -14.20 0.01 -0.87
CA LEU A 34 -13.87 1.42 -1.16
C LEU A 34 -14.31 2.32 -0.01
N THR A 35 -15.44 1.99 0.61
CA THR A 35 -15.93 2.67 1.82
C THR A 35 -14.95 2.49 2.98
N LEU A 36 -14.47 1.27 3.23
CA LEU A 36 -13.47 1.02 4.28
C LEU A 36 -12.20 1.84 4.02
N ASN A 37 -11.72 1.87 2.77
CA ASN A 37 -10.54 2.63 2.40
C ASN A 37 -10.76 4.15 2.59
N PHE A 38 -11.91 4.67 2.22
CA PHE A 38 -12.28 6.06 2.39
C PHE A 38 -12.29 6.48 3.87
N PHE A 39 -13.02 5.74 4.73
CA PHE A 39 -13.07 6.04 6.16
C PHE A 39 -11.71 5.85 6.85
N ARG A 40 -10.91 4.87 6.45
CA ARG A 40 -9.55 4.69 6.91
C ARG A 40 -8.72 5.95 6.70
N TRP A 41 -8.68 6.48 5.49
CA TRP A 41 -7.79 7.60 5.17
C TRP A 41 -8.32 8.95 5.62
N ILE A 42 -9.64 9.14 5.68
CA ILE A 42 -10.24 10.32 6.34
C ILE A 42 -9.87 10.34 7.83
N SER A 43 -9.96 9.19 8.51
CA SER A 43 -9.59 9.11 9.93
C SER A 43 -8.10 9.43 10.14
N VAL A 44 -7.21 8.91 9.30
CA VAL A 44 -5.78 9.26 9.33
C VAL A 44 -5.58 10.76 9.12
N TRP A 45 -6.28 11.34 8.15
CA TRP A 45 -6.19 12.77 7.85
C TRP A 45 -6.59 13.62 9.05
N LEU A 46 -7.70 13.29 9.69
CA LEU A 46 -8.19 14.00 10.89
C LEU A 46 -7.22 13.88 12.06
N ILE A 47 -6.63 12.71 12.27
CA ILE A 47 -5.65 12.49 13.35
C ILE A 47 -4.37 13.28 13.11
N LEU A 48 -3.84 13.32 11.88
CA LEU A 48 -2.56 13.96 11.59
C LEU A 48 -2.65 15.48 11.39
N ALA A 49 -3.81 15.99 10.94
CA ALA A 49 -3.99 17.41 10.64
C ALA A 49 -3.52 18.37 11.76
N PRO A 50 -3.89 18.18 13.05
CA PRO A 50 -3.47 19.09 14.12
C PRO A 50 -1.96 19.05 14.40
N PHE A 51 -1.26 18.00 14.03
CA PHE A 51 0.18 17.86 14.26
C PHE A 51 1.04 18.37 13.09
N THR A 52 0.48 18.40 11.88
CA THR A 52 1.22 18.67 10.63
C THR A 52 0.97 20.06 10.06
N TYR A 53 -0.11 20.75 10.45
CA TYR A 53 -0.52 22.01 9.84
C TYR A 53 0.56 23.11 9.86
N LYS A 54 1.32 23.24 10.97
CA LYS A 54 2.39 24.24 11.10
C LYS A 54 3.53 23.96 10.12
N GLU A 55 3.92 22.69 10.01
CA GLU A 55 5.00 22.29 9.09
C GLU A 55 4.57 22.46 7.65
N ILE A 56 3.32 22.15 7.32
CA ILE A 56 2.74 22.37 5.98
C ILE A 56 2.74 23.85 5.65
N TYR A 57 2.28 24.70 6.56
CA TYR A 57 2.25 26.15 6.37
C TYR A 57 3.66 26.71 6.11
N ASN A 58 4.62 26.35 6.95
CA ASN A 58 6.00 26.85 6.87
C ASN A 58 6.73 26.36 5.60
N ASN A 59 6.37 25.20 5.07
CA ASN A 59 7.00 24.63 3.88
C ASN A 59 6.14 24.74 2.61
N TRP A 60 5.12 25.60 2.60
CA TRP A 60 4.13 25.66 1.52
C TRP A 60 4.72 25.89 0.13
N ILE A 61 5.73 26.73 0.01
CA ILE A 61 6.42 27.01 -1.26
C ILE A 61 7.13 25.74 -1.79
N TYR A 62 7.79 24.99 -0.89
CA TYR A 62 8.46 23.75 -1.24
C TYR A 62 7.46 22.65 -1.60
N ILE A 63 6.33 22.57 -0.88
CA ILE A 63 5.25 21.63 -1.16
C ILE A 63 4.66 21.89 -2.54
N LYS A 64 4.36 23.15 -2.89
CA LYS A 64 3.84 23.51 -4.23
C LYS A 64 4.75 23.05 -5.37
N LYS A 65 6.08 23.15 -5.20
CA LYS A 65 7.06 22.71 -6.20
C LYS A 65 7.03 21.20 -6.42
N ASN A 66 6.66 20.43 -5.39
CA ASN A 66 6.63 18.97 -5.41
C ASN A 66 5.20 18.39 -5.45
N LEU A 67 4.19 19.23 -5.61
CA LEU A 67 2.79 18.86 -5.47
C LEU A 67 2.38 17.74 -6.41
N ILE A 68 2.83 17.75 -7.65
CA ILE A 68 2.52 16.73 -8.66
C ILE A 68 3.04 15.36 -8.19
N VAL A 69 4.28 15.30 -7.71
CA VAL A 69 4.90 14.04 -7.25
C VAL A 69 4.22 13.52 -6.00
N ILE A 70 3.95 14.41 -5.03
CA ILE A 70 3.25 14.06 -3.78
C ILE A 70 1.84 13.55 -4.10
N SER A 71 1.11 14.23 -4.99
CA SER A 71 -0.23 13.83 -5.42
C SER A 71 -0.22 12.48 -6.14
N PHE A 72 0.77 12.25 -7.00
CA PHE A 72 0.93 10.98 -7.69
C PHE A 72 1.25 9.84 -6.71
N MET A 73 2.13 10.07 -5.72
CA MET A 73 2.40 9.11 -4.65
C MET A 73 1.13 8.80 -3.84
N GLY A 74 0.34 9.85 -3.49
CA GLY A 74 -0.95 9.69 -2.80
C GLY A 74 -1.96 8.91 -3.65
N PHE A 75 -2.08 9.20 -4.94
CA PHE A 75 -2.91 8.44 -5.85
C PHE A 75 -2.51 6.96 -5.90
N MET A 76 -1.21 6.66 -6.06
CA MET A 76 -0.72 5.29 -6.17
C MET A 76 -0.95 4.47 -4.89
N THR A 77 -0.65 5.05 -3.70
CA THR A 77 -0.66 4.29 -2.45
C THR A 77 -1.96 4.40 -1.67
N ILE A 78 -2.49 5.61 -1.52
CA ILE A 78 -3.66 5.88 -0.68
C ILE A 78 -4.94 5.46 -1.42
N SER A 79 -5.09 5.90 -2.67
CA SER A 79 -6.27 5.61 -3.46
C SER A 79 -6.16 4.24 -4.14
N THR A 80 -5.21 4.04 -5.06
CA THR A 80 -5.20 2.86 -5.93
C THR A 80 -4.81 1.60 -5.17
N PHE A 81 -3.64 1.57 -4.54
CA PHE A 81 -3.11 0.35 -3.90
C PHE A 81 -4.10 -0.22 -2.88
N ASN A 82 -4.56 0.59 -1.93
CA ASN A 82 -5.41 0.09 -0.86
C ASN A 82 -6.82 -0.31 -1.36
N SER A 83 -7.41 0.45 -2.28
CA SER A 83 -8.70 0.07 -2.89
C SER A 83 -8.59 -1.25 -3.65
N VAL A 84 -7.53 -1.41 -4.44
CA VAL A 84 -7.31 -2.63 -5.23
C VAL A 84 -7.02 -3.83 -4.34
N VAL A 85 -6.25 -3.67 -3.25
CA VAL A 85 -6.03 -4.76 -2.28
C VAL A 85 -7.34 -5.23 -1.68
N TYR A 86 -8.18 -4.32 -1.18
CA TYR A 86 -9.44 -4.72 -0.57
C TYR A 86 -10.41 -5.33 -1.59
N PHE A 87 -10.43 -4.81 -2.82
CA PHE A 87 -11.19 -5.40 -3.90
C PHE A 87 -10.69 -6.80 -4.27
N ALA A 88 -9.37 -6.97 -4.38
CA ALA A 88 -8.76 -8.26 -4.70
C ALA A 88 -9.06 -9.33 -3.64
N LEU A 89 -9.04 -8.96 -2.35
CA LEU A 89 -9.35 -9.86 -1.23
C LEU A 89 -10.78 -10.44 -1.29
N ASN A 90 -11.70 -9.78 -2.00
CA ASN A 90 -13.03 -10.34 -2.26
C ASN A 90 -13.01 -11.49 -3.28
N HIS A 91 -11.98 -11.53 -4.13
CA HIS A 91 -11.88 -12.46 -5.27
C HIS A 91 -10.76 -13.49 -5.14
N THR A 92 -9.82 -13.30 -4.18
CA THR A 92 -8.70 -14.23 -3.97
C THR A 92 -8.44 -14.49 -2.49
N GLN A 93 -7.54 -15.43 -2.21
CA GLN A 93 -7.12 -15.76 -0.86
C GLN A 93 -6.00 -14.83 -0.38
N VAL A 94 -5.93 -14.60 0.95
CA VAL A 94 -4.89 -13.77 1.56
C VAL A 94 -3.48 -14.24 1.20
N ILE A 95 -3.27 -15.56 1.09
CA ILE A 95 -1.97 -16.14 0.75
C ILE A 95 -1.55 -15.74 -0.67
N ASN A 96 -2.46 -15.75 -1.64
CA ASN A 96 -2.18 -15.34 -3.02
C ASN A 96 -1.80 -13.86 -3.08
N VAL A 97 -2.55 -13.01 -2.35
CA VAL A 97 -2.23 -11.58 -2.22
C VAL A 97 -0.80 -11.39 -1.70
N ALA A 98 -0.43 -12.09 -0.62
CA ALA A 98 0.91 -12.00 -0.05
C ALA A 98 2.00 -12.48 -1.03
N LEU A 99 1.75 -13.56 -1.75
CA LEU A 99 2.67 -14.12 -2.73
C LEU A 99 2.92 -13.17 -3.91
N VAL A 100 1.85 -12.57 -4.47
CA VAL A 100 2.01 -11.61 -5.56
C VAL A 100 2.74 -10.36 -5.08
N LEU A 101 2.46 -9.86 -3.87
CA LEU A 101 3.16 -8.71 -3.30
C LEU A 101 4.64 -9.00 -3.00
N ALA A 102 5.05 -10.25 -2.82
CA ALA A 102 6.46 -10.62 -2.69
C ALA A 102 7.28 -10.30 -3.96
N ALA A 103 6.64 -10.00 -5.09
CA ALA A 103 7.29 -9.49 -6.30
C ALA A 103 7.67 -7.99 -6.21
N ILE A 104 7.19 -7.24 -5.20
CA ILE A 104 7.48 -5.80 -5.06
C ILE A 104 8.99 -5.48 -5.10
N PRO A 105 9.87 -6.16 -4.35
CA PRO A 105 11.30 -5.84 -4.40
C PRO A 105 11.89 -5.98 -5.82
N ALA A 106 11.43 -6.99 -6.54
CA ALA A 106 11.82 -7.27 -7.91
C ALA A 106 11.47 -6.12 -8.85
N VAL A 107 10.21 -5.74 -8.84
CA VAL A 107 9.68 -4.65 -9.69
C VAL A 107 10.28 -3.31 -9.26
N THR A 108 10.52 -3.11 -7.95
CA THR A 108 11.18 -1.90 -7.43
C THR A 108 12.61 -1.76 -7.98
N ILE A 109 13.39 -2.84 -8.05
CA ILE A 109 14.74 -2.82 -8.63
C ILE A 109 14.66 -2.40 -10.11
N ILE A 110 13.74 -2.97 -10.88
CA ILE A 110 13.56 -2.65 -12.30
C ILE A 110 13.19 -1.16 -12.47
N ILE A 111 12.16 -0.70 -11.75
CA ILE A 111 11.68 0.69 -11.84
C ILE A 111 12.77 1.67 -11.38
N SER A 112 13.46 1.37 -10.28
CA SER A 112 14.54 2.20 -9.73
C SER A 112 15.71 2.35 -10.72
N SER A 113 16.06 1.26 -11.42
CA SER A 113 17.06 1.26 -12.47
C SER A 113 16.63 2.09 -13.69
N LEU A 114 15.40 1.90 -14.17
CA LEU A 114 14.83 2.65 -15.28
C LEU A 114 14.76 4.15 -14.99
N MET A 115 14.42 4.51 -13.75
CA MET A 115 14.38 5.91 -13.28
C MET A 115 15.74 6.46 -12.90
N LYS A 116 16.82 5.68 -13.06
CA LYS A 116 18.22 6.04 -12.72
C LYS A 116 18.38 6.49 -11.25
N VAL A 117 17.60 5.91 -10.35
CA VAL A 117 17.69 6.17 -8.90
C VAL A 117 18.79 5.31 -8.29
N ASP A 118 18.82 4.03 -8.67
CA ASP A 118 19.85 3.08 -8.25
C ASP A 118 20.50 2.38 -9.45
N LYS A 119 21.75 1.95 -9.25
CA LYS A 119 22.43 1.04 -10.17
C LYS A 119 22.15 -0.39 -9.71
N THR A 120 21.60 -1.20 -10.58
CA THR A 120 21.34 -2.61 -10.28
C THR A 120 22.65 -3.37 -10.17
N ASN A 121 22.82 -4.14 -9.08
CA ASN A 121 23.95 -5.02 -8.86
C ASN A 121 23.57 -6.45 -9.30
N ILE A 122 24.56 -7.23 -9.77
CA ILE A 122 24.38 -8.64 -10.14
C ILE A 122 23.80 -9.48 -8.99
N PHE A 123 24.21 -9.22 -7.74
CA PHE A 123 23.64 -9.91 -6.57
C PHE A 123 22.16 -9.62 -6.36
N GLN A 124 21.70 -8.42 -6.71
CA GLN A 124 20.27 -8.07 -6.67
C GLN A 124 19.49 -8.84 -7.75
N LEU A 125 20.06 -9.01 -8.94
CA LEU A 125 19.44 -9.80 -10.01
C LEU A 125 19.37 -11.29 -9.65
N ILE A 126 20.41 -11.84 -9.01
CA ILE A 126 20.41 -13.21 -8.50
C ILE A 126 19.33 -13.36 -7.39
N GLY A 127 19.29 -12.44 -6.44
CA GLY A 127 18.27 -12.44 -5.39
C GLY A 127 16.85 -12.32 -5.95
N LEU A 128 16.65 -11.50 -6.97
CA LEU A 128 15.41 -11.40 -7.72
C LEU A 128 15.00 -12.74 -8.36
N PHE A 129 15.92 -13.37 -9.08
CA PHE A 129 15.68 -14.66 -9.71
C PHE A 129 15.30 -15.73 -8.67
N LEU A 130 16.04 -15.80 -7.56
CA LEU A 130 15.73 -16.73 -6.47
C LEU A 130 14.37 -16.44 -5.82
N SER A 131 13.98 -15.17 -5.68
CA SER A 131 12.67 -14.76 -5.16
C SER A 131 11.54 -15.23 -6.09
N VAL A 132 11.70 -15.04 -7.41
CA VAL A 132 10.70 -15.51 -8.40
C VAL A 132 10.57 -17.02 -8.36
N LEU A 133 11.68 -17.75 -8.29
CA LEU A 133 11.67 -19.21 -8.15
C LEU A 133 10.97 -19.66 -6.86
N GLY A 134 11.29 -19.01 -5.73
CA GLY A 134 10.65 -19.30 -4.44
C GLY A 134 9.15 -19.07 -4.45
N ILE A 135 8.70 -17.95 -4.99
CA ILE A 135 7.28 -17.64 -5.16
C ILE A 135 6.59 -18.67 -6.05
N SER A 136 7.20 -18.99 -7.19
CA SER A 136 6.66 -20.00 -8.12
C SER A 136 6.53 -21.37 -7.47
N ALA A 137 7.53 -21.79 -6.69
CA ALA A 137 7.50 -23.07 -5.95
C ALA A 137 6.39 -23.10 -4.90
N ILE A 138 6.16 -22.00 -4.18
CA ILE A 138 5.08 -21.91 -3.18
C ILE A 138 3.71 -21.95 -3.86
N ILE A 139 3.50 -21.15 -4.91
CA ILE A 139 2.21 -21.09 -5.63
C ILE A 139 1.86 -22.46 -6.25
N SER A 140 2.85 -23.17 -6.79
CA SER A 140 2.65 -24.47 -7.41
C SER A 140 2.60 -25.64 -6.43
N ASN A 141 2.83 -25.42 -5.12
CA ASN A 141 3.13 -26.50 -4.16
C ASN A 141 4.27 -27.41 -4.62
N ALA A 142 5.31 -26.85 -5.24
CA ALA A 142 6.44 -27.54 -5.86
C ALA A 142 6.07 -28.52 -7.01
N ASP A 143 4.87 -28.39 -7.58
CA ASP A 143 4.42 -29.18 -8.72
C ASP A 143 4.61 -28.38 -10.02
N ILE A 144 5.56 -28.82 -10.86
CA ILE A 144 5.90 -28.14 -12.10
C ILE A 144 4.69 -28.07 -13.06
N ASN A 145 3.83 -29.10 -13.09
CA ASN A 145 2.64 -29.08 -13.95
C ASN A 145 1.66 -27.99 -13.55
N LYS A 146 1.58 -27.65 -12.27
CA LYS A 146 0.75 -26.55 -11.77
C LYS A 146 1.30 -25.18 -12.17
N ILE A 147 2.61 -25.03 -12.35
CA ILE A 147 3.20 -23.77 -12.84
C ILE A 147 2.68 -23.45 -14.24
N PHE A 148 2.56 -24.45 -15.11
CA PHE A 148 2.03 -24.28 -16.46
C PHE A 148 0.50 -24.21 -16.54
N SER A 149 -0.20 -24.66 -15.50
CA SER A 149 -1.66 -24.63 -15.39
C SER A 149 -2.18 -23.54 -14.45
N LEU A 150 -1.34 -22.53 -14.10
CA LEU A 150 -1.73 -21.43 -13.22
C LEU A 150 -2.95 -20.69 -13.77
N ASN A 151 -4.11 -20.98 -13.21
CA ASN A 151 -5.32 -20.21 -13.43
C ASN A 151 -5.28 -18.99 -12.51
N PHE A 152 -4.71 -17.90 -13.01
CA PHE A 152 -4.80 -16.61 -12.31
C PHE A 152 -6.26 -16.19 -12.24
N ASN A 153 -6.74 -15.98 -11.03
CA ASN A 153 -8.06 -15.37 -10.85
C ASN A 153 -7.99 -13.86 -11.05
N LYS A 154 -9.16 -13.22 -11.20
CA LYS A 154 -9.22 -11.76 -11.39
C LYS A 154 -8.57 -11.00 -10.24
N GLY A 155 -8.66 -11.49 -9.00
CA GLY A 155 -8.02 -10.87 -7.83
C GLY A 155 -6.50 -10.86 -7.93
N ASP A 156 -5.90 -11.95 -8.40
CA ASP A 156 -4.44 -12.05 -8.56
C ASP A 156 -3.93 -11.06 -9.63
N LEU A 157 -4.66 -10.87 -10.73
CA LEU A 157 -4.32 -9.87 -11.75
C LEU A 157 -4.39 -8.44 -11.20
N TRP A 158 -5.40 -8.12 -10.39
CA TRP A 158 -5.47 -6.82 -9.73
C TRP A 158 -4.29 -6.58 -8.79
N MET A 159 -3.77 -7.61 -8.14
CA MET A 159 -2.60 -7.48 -7.28
C MET A 159 -1.31 -7.09 -8.02
N LEU A 160 -1.18 -7.38 -9.33
CA LEU A 160 -0.06 -6.88 -10.14
C LEU A 160 -0.07 -5.35 -10.24
N VAL A 161 -1.24 -4.73 -10.29
CA VAL A 161 -1.37 -3.26 -10.22
C VAL A 161 -0.82 -2.74 -8.90
N CYS A 162 -1.11 -3.43 -7.79
CA CYS A 162 -0.58 -3.06 -6.47
C CYS A 162 0.96 -3.15 -6.43
N VAL A 163 1.55 -4.19 -7.03
CA VAL A 163 3.01 -4.33 -7.12
C VAL A 163 3.64 -3.14 -7.82
N VAL A 164 3.09 -2.72 -8.97
CA VAL A 164 3.59 -1.56 -9.73
C VAL A 164 3.42 -0.27 -8.93
N CYS A 165 2.23 -0.04 -8.34
CA CYS A 165 1.95 1.16 -7.55
C CYS A 165 2.91 1.32 -6.37
N TRP A 166 3.13 0.24 -5.61
CA TRP A 166 4.04 0.28 -4.45
C TRP A 166 5.50 0.45 -4.86
N SER A 167 5.92 -0.20 -5.94
CA SER A 167 7.27 -0.08 -6.47
C SER A 167 7.58 1.33 -6.98
N LEU A 168 6.64 1.96 -7.67
CA LEU A 168 6.74 3.37 -8.09
C LEU A 168 6.82 4.29 -6.88
N TYR A 169 5.93 4.13 -5.90
CA TYR A 169 5.95 4.90 -4.67
C TYR A 169 7.29 4.80 -3.94
N SER A 170 7.79 3.59 -3.70
CA SER A 170 9.06 3.36 -3.01
C SER A 170 10.25 3.99 -3.75
N THR A 171 10.26 3.91 -5.08
CA THR A 171 11.30 4.53 -5.92
C THR A 171 11.21 6.06 -5.86
N LEU A 172 10.01 6.65 -5.92
CA LEU A 172 9.84 8.10 -5.81
C LEU A 172 10.18 8.62 -4.42
N LEU A 173 9.80 7.90 -3.36
CA LEU A 173 10.15 8.25 -1.99
C LEU A 173 11.67 8.38 -1.82
N LYS A 174 12.42 7.43 -2.36
CA LYS A 174 13.89 7.46 -2.36
C LYS A 174 14.44 8.60 -3.21
N LYS A 175 13.90 8.80 -4.42
CA LYS A 175 14.37 9.81 -5.37
C LYS A 175 14.26 11.23 -4.86
N TYR A 176 13.15 11.55 -4.20
CA TYR A 176 12.84 12.94 -3.83
C TYR A 176 13.32 13.34 -2.44
N SER A 177 13.56 12.38 -1.52
CA SER A 177 14.11 12.64 -0.16
C SER A 177 13.56 13.91 0.48
N PHE A 178 12.24 13.96 0.67
CA PHE A 178 11.52 15.16 1.11
C PHE A 178 12.04 15.73 2.43
N LYS A 179 12.05 17.07 2.56
CA LYS A 179 12.65 17.81 3.69
C LYS A 179 11.73 17.98 4.91
N PHE A 180 10.52 17.45 4.88
CA PHE A 180 9.57 17.51 5.99
C PHE A 180 9.45 16.18 6.72
N SER A 181 8.79 16.20 7.89
CA SER A 181 8.60 15.00 8.70
C SER A 181 7.79 13.92 7.96
N GLN A 182 7.97 12.66 8.35
CA GLN A 182 7.22 11.55 7.77
C GLN A 182 5.70 11.72 7.95
N PHE A 183 5.26 12.24 9.09
CA PHE A 183 3.85 12.52 9.32
C PHE A 183 3.30 13.57 8.36
N THR A 184 4.08 14.62 8.08
CA THR A 184 3.70 15.65 7.10
C THR A 184 3.65 15.07 5.69
N LEU A 185 4.59 14.21 5.31
CA LEU A 185 4.53 13.53 4.02
C LEU A 185 3.29 12.64 3.90
N ILE A 186 2.99 11.83 4.93
CA ILE A 186 1.77 11.01 4.98
C ILE A 186 0.54 11.91 4.84
N GLN A 187 0.45 13.00 5.60
CA GLN A 187 -0.68 13.95 5.57
C GLN A 187 -0.91 14.52 4.17
N LEU A 188 0.15 14.93 3.48
CA LEU A 188 0.07 15.47 2.12
C LEU A 188 -0.36 14.42 1.10
N MET A 189 0.19 13.21 1.21
CA MET A 189 -0.21 12.09 0.35
C MET A 189 -1.68 11.71 0.58
N VAL A 190 -2.12 11.68 1.84
CA VAL A 190 -3.50 11.39 2.21
C VAL A 190 -4.43 12.48 1.69
N SER A 191 -4.07 13.76 1.84
CA SER A 191 -4.85 14.88 1.29
C SER A 191 -5.08 14.76 -0.21
N ALA A 192 -4.03 14.41 -0.96
CA ALA A 192 -4.14 14.17 -2.39
C ALA A 192 -4.94 12.88 -2.70
N GLY A 193 -4.67 11.80 -1.98
CA GLY A 193 -5.32 10.50 -2.18
C GLY A 193 -6.82 10.52 -1.92
N ILE A 194 -7.28 11.28 -0.92
CA ILE A 194 -8.71 11.43 -0.61
C ILE A 194 -9.48 12.02 -1.80
N ILE A 195 -8.89 12.95 -2.55
CA ILE A 195 -9.53 13.53 -3.74
C ILE A 195 -9.92 12.43 -4.74
N PHE A 196 -9.07 11.40 -4.88
CA PHE A 196 -9.34 10.26 -5.76
C PHE A 196 -10.19 9.17 -5.10
N LEU A 197 -10.27 9.14 -3.76
CA LEU A 197 -11.14 8.21 -3.04
C LEU A 197 -12.60 8.66 -3.02
N ILE A 198 -12.87 9.97 -3.05
CA ILE A 198 -14.24 10.50 -3.06
C ILE A 198 -15.08 9.89 -4.19
N PRO A 199 -14.67 9.94 -5.47
CA PRO A 199 -15.46 9.32 -6.54
C PRO A 199 -15.60 7.81 -6.39
N GLN A 200 -14.59 7.10 -5.85
CA GLN A 200 -14.67 5.66 -5.60
C GLN A 200 -15.73 5.33 -4.54
N PHE A 201 -15.77 6.11 -3.45
CA PHE A 201 -16.77 5.97 -2.40
C PHE A 201 -18.20 6.19 -2.92
N PHE A 202 -18.42 7.23 -3.72
CA PHE A 202 -19.72 7.50 -4.32
C PHE A 202 -20.10 6.45 -5.37
N TYR A 203 -19.15 5.94 -6.13
CA TYR A 203 -19.37 4.84 -7.06
C TYR A 203 -19.90 3.60 -6.32
N GLU A 204 -19.26 3.21 -5.22
CA GLU A 204 -19.67 2.04 -4.42
C GLU A 204 -21.09 2.20 -3.86
N LYS A 205 -21.44 3.41 -3.43
CA LYS A 205 -22.83 3.72 -3.01
C LYS A 205 -23.82 3.69 -4.18
N SER A 206 -23.43 4.15 -5.35
CA SER A 206 -24.31 4.18 -6.53
C SER A 206 -24.71 2.79 -7.03
N ILE A 207 -23.89 1.77 -6.78
CA ILE A 207 -24.19 0.38 -7.11
C ILE A 207 -24.91 -0.37 -6.00
N GLY A 208 -25.42 0.34 -4.97
CA GLY A 208 -26.25 -0.20 -3.91
C GLY A 208 -25.51 -0.90 -2.78
N LEU A 209 -24.19 -0.76 -2.68
CA LEU A 209 -23.44 -1.28 -1.55
C LEU A 209 -23.56 -0.32 -0.36
N GLU A 210 -24.46 -0.63 0.54
CA GLU A 210 -24.66 0.14 1.76
C GLU A 210 -23.68 -0.27 2.85
N THR A 211 -23.26 0.71 3.63
CA THR A 211 -22.34 0.48 4.76
C THR A 211 -23.15 0.37 6.05
N ASN A 212 -23.14 -0.79 6.64
CA ASN A 212 -23.66 -0.99 7.99
C ASN A 212 -22.59 -0.59 9.01
N PHE A 213 -22.82 0.52 9.73
CA PHE A 213 -21.92 1.00 10.80
C PHE A 213 -22.10 0.16 12.06
N THR A 214 -21.69 -1.10 11.99
CA THR A 214 -21.77 -2.09 13.07
C THR A 214 -20.52 -2.04 13.96
N LYS A 215 -20.59 -2.68 15.13
CA LYS A 215 -19.41 -2.81 16.01
C LYS A 215 -18.19 -3.42 15.29
N PRO A 216 -18.32 -4.51 14.49
CA PRO A 216 -17.22 -5.02 13.67
C PRO A 216 -16.60 -3.96 12.73
N PHE A 217 -17.43 -3.13 12.07
CA PHE A 217 -16.92 -2.06 11.21
C PHE A 217 -15.96 -1.13 11.97
N PHE A 218 -16.34 -0.65 13.15
CA PHE A 218 -15.49 0.27 13.93
C PHE A 218 -14.23 -0.40 14.47
N VAL A 219 -14.28 -1.68 14.85
CA VAL A 219 -13.09 -2.45 15.27
C VAL A 219 -12.12 -2.61 14.10
N ILE A 220 -12.61 -2.99 12.93
CA ILE A 220 -11.84 -3.10 11.69
C ILE A 220 -11.23 -1.74 11.35
N LEU A 221 -12.04 -0.67 11.33
CA LEU A 221 -11.60 0.69 11.02
C LEU A 221 -10.49 1.14 11.97
N PHE A 222 -10.68 0.96 13.28
CA PHE A 222 -9.66 1.31 14.27
C PHE A 222 -8.33 0.60 13.99
N TYR A 223 -8.38 -0.71 13.73
CA TYR A 223 -7.18 -1.48 13.44
C TYR A 223 -6.46 -0.96 12.18
N VAL A 224 -7.18 -0.81 11.05
CA VAL A 224 -6.57 -0.40 9.78
C VAL A 224 -6.05 1.03 9.80
N VAL A 225 -6.59 1.90 10.66
CA VAL A 225 -6.10 3.27 10.88
C VAL A 225 -4.83 3.27 11.70
N MET A 226 -4.83 2.61 12.87
CA MET A 226 -3.74 2.74 13.83
C MET A 226 -2.48 1.96 13.39
N PHE A 227 -2.64 0.72 12.93
CA PHE A 227 -1.51 -0.14 12.65
C PHE A 227 -1.03 -0.06 11.20
N PRO A 228 -1.77 -0.51 10.18
CA PRO A 228 -1.26 -0.52 8.82
C PRO A 228 -1.22 0.86 8.15
N ALA A 229 -1.97 1.87 8.63
CA ALA A 229 -1.89 3.21 8.07
C ALA A 229 -0.90 4.10 8.82
N LEU A 230 -1.10 4.38 10.10
CA LEU A 230 -0.23 5.31 10.84
C LEU A 230 1.12 4.67 11.18
N ALA A 231 1.11 3.57 11.93
CA ALA A 231 2.33 2.98 12.44
C ALA A 231 3.21 2.42 11.31
N ALA A 232 2.63 1.63 10.40
CA ALA A 232 3.42 0.99 9.34
C ALA A 232 3.98 1.98 8.33
N TYR A 233 3.20 2.97 7.85
CA TYR A 233 3.73 3.99 6.94
C TYR A 233 4.81 4.84 7.59
N TYR A 234 4.64 5.23 8.85
CA TYR A 234 5.68 5.95 9.59
C TYR A 234 6.97 5.13 9.69
N CYS A 235 6.87 3.87 10.10
CA CYS A 235 8.02 2.99 10.23
C CYS A 235 8.70 2.71 8.89
N TRP A 236 7.93 2.53 7.82
CA TRP A 236 8.44 2.32 6.47
C TRP A 236 9.20 3.53 5.92
N GLN A 237 8.66 4.74 6.12
CA GLN A 237 9.30 5.97 5.63
C GLN A 237 10.56 6.34 6.44
N LYS A 238 10.67 5.87 7.68
CA LYS A 238 11.80 6.15 8.57
C LYS A 238 12.89 5.08 8.48
N GLY A 239 12.58 3.85 8.10
CA GLY A 239 13.49 2.73 7.94
C GLY A 239 14.23 2.78 6.62
#